data_2e8e5e7f254f3fc65d5cfea38f31d71e
#
_entry.id   2e8e5e7f254f3fc65d5cfea38f31d71e
#
_cell.length_a   1.000
_cell.length_b   1.000
_cell.length_c   1.000
_cell.angle_alpha   90.00
_cell.angle_beta   90.00
_cell.angle_gamma   90.00
#
_symmetry.space_group_name_H-M   'P 1'
#
loop_
_entity.id
_entity.type
_entity.pdbx_description
1 polymer ?
#
loop_
_entity_poly.entity_id
_entity_poly.type
_entity_poly.pdbx_seq_one_letter_code
_entity_poly.pdbx_strand_id
1 'polypeptide(L)'
;MDGNKLHRRDNMSELTLAYKARSYSTGTLGRAICNARTHHFVSDNTGGDEVYSGELFLSGIAACAVNMVERIAHDEEISLEWMDVGVESWRDLDKEQGDRSVYDAIRVNFEMWGVADDQAYELVETWKRR
;
A
#
# COMPACT_ATOMS: atom_id res chain seq x y z
N MET A 1 3.22 21.83 23.75
CA MET A 1 3.37 20.35 23.86
C MET A 1 4.68 19.98 23.20
N ASP A 2 5.65 19.60 24.01
CA ASP A 2 6.89 19.07 23.48
C ASP A 2 6.63 17.65 22.99
N GLY A 3 6.43 17.51 21.69
CA GLY A 3 6.33 16.22 21.07
C GLY A 3 7.64 15.45 21.23
N ASN A 4 7.59 14.32 21.91
CA ASN A 4 8.74 13.46 22.11
C ASN A 4 9.21 12.94 20.75
N LYS A 5 10.17 13.63 20.13
CA LYS A 5 10.78 13.17 18.88
C LYS A 5 11.74 12.05 19.22
N LEU A 6 11.31 10.81 19.00
CA LEU A 6 12.20 9.66 19.04
C LEU A 6 13.23 9.79 17.90
N HIS A 7 14.43 10.23 18.24
CA HIS A 7 15.55 10.23 17.30
C HIS A 7 16.24 8.87 17.38
N ARG A 8 15.95 7.99 16.43
CA ARG A 8 16.86 6.89 16.15
C ARG A 8 18.14 7.46 15.55
N ARG A 9 19.24 7.27 16.24
CA ARG A 9 20.58 7.48 15.68
C ARG A 9 20.95 6.26 14.83
N ASP A 10 20.22 6.06 13.73
CA ASP A 10 20.66 5.10 12.73
C ASP A 10 21.68 5.77 11.82
N ASN A 11 22.67 5.00 11.40
CA ASN A 11 23.69 5.47 10.46
C ASN A 11 23.05 5.60 9.06
N MET A 12 22.26 6.69 8.87
CA MET A 12 21.43 6.95 7.70
C MET A 12 22.23 7.52 6.50
N SER A 13 23.58 7.63 6.61
CA SER A 13 24.43 8.27 5.61
C SER A 13 24.41 7.58 4.23
N GLU A 14 24.03 6.31 4.16
CA GLU A 14 23.97 5.51 2.93
C GLU A 14 22.55 5.34 2.40
N LEU A 15 21.54 5.86 3.10
CA LEU A 15 20.15 5.73 2.73
C LEU A 15 19.63 7.01 2.06
N THR A 16 18.84 6.85 1.02
CA THR A 16 18.13 7.93 0.36
C THR A 16 16.66 7.87 0.72
N LEU A 17 16.09 9.00 1.12
CA LEU A 17 14.66 9.10 1.36
C LEU A 17 13.89 8.86 0.05
N ALA A 18 13.10 7.80 -0.01
CA ALA A 18 12.29 7.49 -1.18
C ALA A 18 10.96 8.26 -1.16
N TYR A 19 10.16 8.09 -0.12
CA TYR A 19 8.86 8.73 0.03
C TYR A 19 8.64 9.13 1.47
N LYS A 20 7.79 10.12 1.68
CA LYS A 20 7.27 10.47 2.99
C LYS A 20 5.81 10.89 2.90
N ALA A 21 5.05 10.55 3.92
CA ALA A 21 3.69 11.01 4.12
C ALA A 21 3.50 11.34 5.59
N ARG A 22 2.48 12.11 5.88
CA ARG A 22 2.15 12.54 7.23
C ARG A 22 0.64 12.58 7.38
N SER A 23 0.15 12.22 8.56
CA SER A 23 -1.25 12.36 8.91
C SER A 23 -1.39 13.02 10.28
N TYR A 24 -2.45 13.75 10.48
CA TYR A 24 -2.72 14.43 11.75
C TYR A 24 -4.21 14.40 12.11
N SER A 25 -4.45 14.58 13.41
CA SER A 25 -5.81 14.58 13.98
C SER A 25 -6.64 15.76 13.47
N THR A 26 -7.94 15.52 13.35
CA THR A 26 -8.91 16.56 12.94
C THR A 26 -9.72 17.10 14.11
N GLY A 27 -9.66 16.47 15.28
CA GLY A 27 -10.57 16.70 16.41
C GLY A 27 -11.81 15.79 16.38
N THR A 28 -12.03 15.07 15.29
CA THR A 28 -13.07 14.03 15.18
C THR A 28 -12.44 12.66 15.29
N LEU A 29 -12.89 11.85 16.24
CA LEU A 29 -12.39 10.50 16.44
C LEU A 29 -12.58 9.65 15.17
N GLY A 30 -11.50 9.01 14.73
CA GLY A 30 -11.50 8.14 13.55
C GLY A 30 -11.26 8.86 12.23
N ARG A 31 -11.11 10.18 12.23
CA ARG A 31 -10.85 11.01 11.04
C ARG A 31 -9.45 11.62 11.10
N ALA A 32 -8.71 11.50 10.01
CA ALA A 32 -7.37 12.06 9.85
C ALA A 32 -7.24 12.82 8.54
N ILE A 33 -6.44 13.88 8.55
CA ILE A 33 -5.97 14.52 7.31
C ILE A 33 -4.60 13.99 6.98
N CYS A 34 -4.43 13.55 5.74
CA CYS A 34 -3.21 12.95 5.22
C CYS A 34 -2.56 13.86 4.18
N ASN A 35 -1.23 13.94 4.22
CA ASN A 35 -0.46 14.76 3.28
C ASN A 35 0.67 13.95 2.68
N ALA A 36 0.84 14.08 1.37
CA ALA A 36 1.99 13.60 0.65
C ALA A 36 2.38 14.65 -0.40
N ARG A 37 3.59 15.20 -0.28
CA ARG A 37 4.06 16.36 -1.07
C ARG A 37 3.08 17.54 -0.91
N THR A 38 2.50 18.04 -1.98
CA THR A 38 1.48 19.12 -1.98
C THR A 38 0.06 18.59 -1.98
N HIS A 39 -0.13 17.26 -1.99
CA HIS A 39 -1.44 16.62 -1.99
C HIS A 39 -1.91 16.36 -0.58
N HIS A 40 -3.21 16.46 -0.37
CA HIS A 40 -3.86 16.14 0.89
C HIS A 40 -5.22 15.48 0.63
N PHE A 41 -5.61 14.61 1.53
CA PHE A 41 -6.85 13.86 1.46
C PHE A 41 -7.28 13.46 2.89
N VAL A 42 -8.52 13.02 3.02
CA VAL A 42 -9.09 12.62 4.31
C VAL A 42 -9.24 11.11 4.37
N SER A 43 -8.88 10.54 5.51
CA SER A 43 -9.23 9.17 5.89
C SER A 43 -10.28 9.21 6.99
N ASP A 44 -11.32 8.41 6.88
CA ASP A 44 -12.43 8.41 7.82
C ASP A 44 -12.91 6.98 8.13
N ASN A 45 -12.54 6.48 9.30
CA ASN A 45 -12.93 5.15 9.79
C ASN A 45 -14.29 5.15 10.51
N THR A 46 -15.03 6.26 10.48
CA THR A 46 -16.34 6.35 11.15
C THR A 46 -17.51 5.84 10.31
N GLY A 47 -17.27 5.43 9.06
CA GLY A 47 -18.31 5.03 8.11
C GLY A 47 -18.88 6.18 7.30
N GLY A 48 -18.20 7.33 7.25
CA GLY A 48 -18.54 8.47 6.40
C GLY A 48 -18.17 8.23 4.93
N ASP A 49 -18.16 9.32 4.16
CA ASP A 49 -17.98 9.28 2.70
C ASP A 49 -16.52 9.05 2.25
N GLU A 50 -15.57 9.18 3.16
CA GLU A 50 -14.16 9.07 2.85
C GLU A 50 -13.64 7.64 3.05
N VAL A 51 -12.51 7.33 2.43
CA VAL A 51 -11.87 6.02 2.52
C VAL A 51 -11.39 5.69 3.92
N TYR A 52 -11.46 4.43 4.30
CA TYR A 52 -10.89 3.92 5.53
C TYR A 52 -9.36 3.84 5.44
N SER A 53 -8.67 3.96 6.55
CA SER A 53 -7.21 3.84 6.61
C SER A 53 -6.71 2.47 6.10
N GLY A 54 -7.43 1.40 6.39
CA GLY A 54 -7.13 0.06 5.85
C GLY A 54 -7.25 -0.02 4.33
N GLU A 55 -8.25 0.64 3.76
CA GLU A 55 -8.41 0.74 2.31
C GLU A 55 -7.28 1.52 1.65
N LEU A 56 -6.81 2.61 2.27
CA LEU A 56 -5.65 3.36 1.80
C LEU A 56 -4.38 2.51 1.80
N PHE A 57 -4.18 1.72 2.84
CA PHE A 57 -3.06 0.78 2.93
C PHE A 57 -3.09 -0.24 1.80
N LEU A 58 -4.24 -0.87 1.56
CA LEU A 58 -4.42 -1.83 0.47
C LEU A 58 -4.29 -1.18 -0.91
N SER A 59 -4.83 0.03 -1.08
CA SER A 59 -4.70 0.80 -2.33
C SER A 59 -3.25 1.12 -2.64
N GLY A 60 -2.45 1.41 -1.63
CA GLY A 60 -1.01 1.61 -1.78
C GLY A 60 -0.30 0.37 -2.31
N ILE A 61 -0.63 -0.80 -1.78
CA ILE A 61 -0.09 -2.08 -2.27
C ILE A 61 -0.51 -2.32 -3.73
N ALA A 62 -1.78 -2.13 -4.05
CA ALA A 62 -2.32 -2.31 -5.39
C ALA A 62 -1.66 -1.37 -6.41
N ALA A 63 -1.57 -0.10 -6.09
CA ALA A 63 -0.94 0.91 -6.95
C ALA A 63 0.56 0.61 -7.16
N CYS A 64 1.26 0.22 -6.11
CA CYS A 64 2.66 -0.20 -6.20
C CYS A 64 2.83 -1.39 -7.13
N ALA A 65 1.96 -2.40 -7.02
CA ALA A 65 1.99 -3.58 -7.88
C ALA A 65 1.77 -3.21 -9.35
N VAL A 66 0.75 -2.40 -9.65
CA VAL A 66 0.49 -1.91 -11.01
C VAL A 66 1.72 -1.21 -11.57
N ASN A 67 2.22 -0.20 -10.88
CA ASN A 67 3.32 0.63 -11.36
C ASN A 67 4.61 -0.18 -11.56
N MET A 68 4.90 -1.10 -10.65
CA MET A 68 6.12 -1.91 -10.72
C MET A 68 6.03 -2.98 -11.81
N VAL A 69 4.90 -3.66 -11.93
CA VAL A 69 4.72 -4.70 -12.96
C VAL A 69 4.73 -4.06 -14.36
N GLU A 70 4.07 -2.91 -14.55
CA GLU A 70 4.12 -2.18 -15.81
C GLU A 70 5.55 -1.76 -16.16
N ARG A 71 6.33 -1.30 -15.18
CA ARG A 71 7.74 -0.95 -15.37
C ARG A 71 8.58 -2.15 -15.78
N ILE A 72 8.40 -3.29 -15.11
CA ILE A 72 9.10 -4.54 -15.44
C ILE A 72 8.76 -4.97 -16.87
N ALA A 73 7.46 -4.97 -17.21
CA ALA A 73 7.00 -5.35 -18.55
C ALA A 73 7.59 -4.44 -19.64
N HIS A 74 7.63 -3.13 -19.39
CA HIS A 74 8.23 -2.17 -20.29
C HIS A 74 9.75 -2.42 -20.48
N ASP A 75 10.48 -2.60 -19.40
CA ASP A 75 11.94 -2.77 -19.43
C ASP A 75 12.33 -4.10 -20.08
N GLU A 76 11.52 -5.13 -19.94
CA GLU A 76 11.74 -6.46 -20.53
C GLU A 76 11.05 -6.67 -21.88
N GLU A 77 10.45 -5.61 -22.43
CA GLU A 77 9.75 -5.62 -23.72
C GLU A 77 8.63 -6.69 -23.81
N ILE A 78 7.93 -6.90 -22.69
CA ILE A 78 6.74 -7.74 -22.62
C ILE A 78 5.52 -6.89 -22.95
N SER A 79 4.67 -7.35 -23.88
CA SER A 79 3.52 -6.58 -24.36
C SER A 79 2.31 -6.70 -23.41
N LEU A 80 2.43 -6.09 -22.23
CA LEU A 80 1.32 -5.93 -21.31
C LEU A 80 0.43 -4.77 -21.76
N GLU A 81 -0.84 -5.04 -22.07
CA GLU A 81 -1.79 -4.02 -22.54
C GLU A 81 -2.57 -3.37 -21.40
N TRP A 82 -2.98 -4.18 -20.45
CA TRP A 82 -3.82 -3.76 -19.33
C TRP A 82 -3.63 -4.71 -18.14
N MET A 83 -3.81 -4.18 -16.94
CA MET A 83 -3.87 -5.03 -15.75
C MET A 83 -4.82 -4.45 -14.71
N ASP A 84 -5.37 -5.36 -13.91
CA ASP A 84 -6.17 -5.06 -12.73
C ASP A 84 -5.54 -5.77 -11.54
N VAL A 85 -5.41 -5.08 -10.43
CA VAL A 85 -4.85 -5.62 -9.19
C VAL A 85 -5.82 -5.38 -8.04
N GLY A 86 -6.39 -6.47 -7.55
CA GLY A 86 -7.21 -6.46 -6.34
C GLY A 86 -6.36 -6.87 -5.13
N VAL A 87 -6.54 -6.19 -4.01
CA VAL A 87 -5.87 -6.52 -2.75
C VAL A 87 -6.90 -6.67 -1.65
N GLU A 88 -6.82 -7.79 -0.93
CA GLU A 88 -7.72 -8.11 0.16
C GLU A 88 -6.92 -8.37 1.44
N SER A 89 -7.40 -7.87 2.56
CA SER A 89 -6.89 -8.22 3.87
C SER A 89 -7.89 -9.08 4.62
N TRP A 90 -7.39 -10.10 5.31
CA TRP A 90 -8.19 -11.08 6.03
C TRP A 90 -7.77 -11.15 7.49
N ARG A 91 -8.74 -11.30 8.37
CA ARG A 91 -8.54 -11.46 9.83
C ARG A 91 -9.27 -12.67 10.34
N ASP A 92 -8.66 -13.35 11.31
CA ASP A 92 -9.33 -14.33 12.12
C ASP A 92 -10.02 -13.61 13.28
N LEU A 93 -11.35 -13.60 13.29
CA LEU A 93 -12.14 -12.95 14.32
C LEU A 93 -12.19 -13.74 15.64
N ASP A 94 -11.76 -14.99 15.64
CA ASP A 94 -11.68 -15.84 16.83
C ASP A 94 -10.42 -15.60 17.67
N LYS A 95 -9.50 -14.77 17.16
CA LYS A 95 -8.33 -14.33 17.91
C LYS A 95 -8.70 -13.54 19.16
N GLU A 96 -7.81 -13.56 20.14
CA GLU A 96 -7.91 -12.69 21.30
C GLU A 96 -7.96 -11.22 20.88
N GLN A 97 -8.68 -10.41 21.62
CA GLN A 97 -9.02 -9.03 21.24
C GLN A 97 -7.80 -8.15 20.96
N GLY A 98 -6.68 -8.37 21.63
CA GLY A 98 -5.44 -7.62 21.41
C GLY A 98 -4.83 -7.81 20.03
N ASP A 99 -5.08 -8.95 19.39
CA ASP A 99 -4.49 -9.32 18.09
C ASP A 99 -5.43 -9.08 16.91
N ARG A 100 -6.64 -8.62 17.14
CA ARG A 100 -7.66 -8.44 16.10
C ARG A 100 -7.34 -7.33 15.09
N SER A 101 -6.45 -6.43 15.43
CA SER A 101 -6.00 -5.37 14.52
C SER A 101 -4.96 -5.84 13.50
N VAL A 102 -4.39 -7.03 13.69
CA VAL A 102 -3.37 -7.60 12.80
C VAL A 102 -4.06 -8.37 11.68
N TYR A 103 -3.62 -8.17 10.45
CA TYR A 103 -4.07 -8.97 9.32
C TYR A 103 -3.39 -10.35 9.36
N ASP A 104 -4.19 -11.39 9.18
CA ASP A 104 -3.70 -12.77 9.12
C ASP A 104 -3.25 -13.16 7.73
N ALA A 105 -3.84 -12.55 6.72
CA ALA A 105 -3.45 -12.72 5.33
C ALA A 105 -3.74 -11.45 4.53
N ILE A 106 -2.87 -11.20 3.58
CA ILE A 106 -3.09 -10.24 2.50
C ILE A 106 -2.99 -11.04 1.20
N ARG A 107 -4.03 -10.96 0.37
CA ARG A 107 -4.08 -11.60 -0.93
C ARG A 107 -4.04 -10.55 -2.01
N VAL A 108 -3.19 -10.78 -3.00
CA VAL A 108 -3.04 -9.91 -4.16
C VAL A 108 -3.41 -10.71 -5.40
N ASN A 109 -4.44 -10.26 -6.10
CA ASN A 109 -4.96 -10.91 -7.29
C ASN A 109 -4.63 -10.05 -8.50
N PHE A 110 -4.03 -10.67 -9.50
CA PHE A 110 -3.64 -10.01 -10.75
C PHE A 110 -4.48 -10.54 -11.91
N GLU A 111 -5.03 -9.63 -12.69
CA GLU A 111 -5.59 -9.93 -14.00
C GLU A 111 -4.80 -9.12 -15.04
N MET A 112 -4.32 -9.79 -16.08
CA MET A 112 -3.47 -9.16 -17.09
C MET A 112 -3.97 -9.51 -18.49
N TRP A 113 -3.89 -8.53 -19.38
CA TRP A 113 -4.27 -8.66 -20.79
C TRP A 113 -3.07 -8.31 -21.67
N GLY A 114 -2.99 -8.99 -22.82
CA GLY A 114 -1.92 -8.77 -23.80
C GLY A 114 -0.64 -9.57 -23.55
N VAL A 115 -0.65 -10.46 -22.54
CA VAL A 115 0.49 -11.33 -22.20
C VAL A 115 0.06 -12.79 -22.17
N ALA A 116 1.01 -13.68 -22.44
CA ALA A 116 0.82 -15.11 -22.23
C ALA A 116 0.88 -15.46 -20.75
N ASP A 117 0.27 -16.57 -20.33
CA ASP A 117 0.17 -16.98 -18.93
C ASP A 117 1.54 -17.14 -18.26
N ASP A 118 2.53 -17.70 -18.96
CA ASP A 118 3.89 -17.84 -18.47
C ASP A 118 4.59 -16.50 -18.23
N GLN A 119 4.37 -15.53 -19.12
CA GLN A 119 4.88 -14.15 -18.97
C GLN A 119 4.20 -13.43 -17.80
N ALA A 120 2.89 -13.58 -17.65
CA ALA A 120 2.15 -13.01 -16.53
C ALA A 120 2.67 -13.55 -15.19
N TYR A 121 2.87 -14.87 -15.10
CA TYR A 121 3.46 -15.52 -13.93
C TYR A 121 4.86 -14.98 -13.61
N GLU A 122 5.72 -14.86 -14.61
CA GLU A 122 7.08 -14.33 -14.45
C GLU A 122 7.08 -12.89 -13.96
N LEU A 123 6.20 -12.04 -14.47
CA LEU A 123 6.04 -10.66 -14.03
C LEU A 123 5.68 -10.58 -12.53
N VAL A 124 4.72 -11.38 -12.08
CA VAL A 124 4.30 -11.43 -10.68
C VAL A 124 5.43 -11.95 -9.78
N GLU A 125 6.12 -13.02 -10.19
CA GLU A 125 7.24 -13.56 -9.43
C GLU A 125 8.42 -12.57 -9.34
N THR A 126 8.66 -11.80 -10.38
CA THR A 126 9.67 -10.72 -10.35
C THR A 126 9.26 -9.59 -9.41
N TRP A 127 8.00 -9.19 -9.44
CA TRP A 127 7.47 -8.20 -8.51
C TRP A 127 7.61 -8.63 -7.06
N LYS A 128 7.32 -9.89 -6.74
CA LYS A 128 7.43 -10.43 -5.37
C LYS A 128 8.85 -10.39 -4.79
N ARG A 129 9.86 -10.35 -5.65
CA ARG A 129 11.27 -10.30 -5.23
C ARG A 129 11.81 -8.88 -5.03
N ARG A 130 11.07 -7.86 -5.39
CA ARG A 130 11.45 -6.44 -5.30
C ARG A 130 10.67 -5.72 -4.20
#